data_959ab063dac3e133163d30e268fc45b6
#
_entry.id   959ab063dac3e133163d30e268fc45b6
#
_cell.length_a   1.000
_cell.length_b   1.000
_cell.length_c   1.000
_cell.angle_alpha   90.00
_cell.angle_beta   90.00
_cell.angle_gamma   90.00
#
_symmetry.space_group_name_H-M   'P 1'
#
loop_
_entity.id
_entity.type
_entity.pdbx_description
1 polymer ?
#
loop_
_entity_poly.entity_id
_entity_poly.type
_entity_poly.pdbx_seq_one_letter_code
_entity_poly.pdbx_strand_id
1 'polypeptide(L)'
;MVVAPPSLLLILAKKIEEGELKISPKRVISVAEILEKPDEEYIKKQFKLNIIHQIYQATEGFLACTCEYGHLHLNEDLIKFEKKYIDEKRFYPIITDFKRTSQPFVNYYLNDILVEATEPCECGSVLQRIEKIEGRSDDIFKFINKFGKEVVVFPDFIRRTVLFVEDIREYQVFQINNNLLEVAILNINEEQKGLIRKEFNKLFTSLEIENIEIKFVDYKIDKTKKLKRIVRKVGE
;
A
#
# COMPACT_ATOMS: atom_id res chain seq x y z
N MET A 1 -17.32 17.40 1.23
CA MET A 1 -16.01 16.74 1.34
C MET A 1 -16.18 15.47 2.14
N VAL A 2 -15.52 14.38 1.71
CA VAL A 2 -15.44 13.11 2.47
C VAL A 2 -13.96 12.84 2.76
N VAL A 3 -13.64 12.50 4.00
CA VAL A 3 -12.29 12.11 4.45
C VAL A 3 -12.42 10.76 5.14
N ALA A 4 -11.80 9.73 4.60
CA ALA A 4 -11.93 8.39 5.15
C ALA A 4 -10.77 7.48 4.67
N PRO A 5 -10.50 6.36 5.36
CA PRO A 5 -9.57 5.36 4.85
C PRO A 5 -10.13 4.67 3.59
N PRO A 6 -9.26 4.16 2.69
CA PRO A 6 -9.64 3.42 1.50
C PRO A 6 -10.69 2.34 1.74
N SER A 7 -10.55 1.57 2.80
CA SER A 7 -11.50 0.52 3.18
C SER A 7 -12.94 1.04 3.35
N LEU A 8 -13.11 2.20 3.99
CA LEU A 8 -14.42 2.83 4.13
C LEU A 8 -14.88 3.50 2.83
N LEU A 9 -13.97 4.12 2.08
CA LEU A 9 -14.29 4.71 0.77
C LEU A 9 -14.82 3.65 -0.21
N LEU A 10 -14.26 2.45 -0.19
CA LEU A 10 -14.75 1.31 -0.99
C LEU A 10 -16.16 0.89 -0.60
N ILE A 11 -16.47 0.81 0.70
CA ILE A 11 -17.83 0.51 1.18
C ILE A 11 -18.82 1.57 0.69
N LEU A 12 -18.46 2.85 0.81
CA LEU A 12 -19.30 3.95 0.33
C LEU A 12 -19.48 3.89 -1.19
N ALA A 13 -18.39 3.64 -1.94
CA ALA A 13 -18.43 3.50 -3.40
C ALA A 13 -19.38 2.37 -3.83
N LYS A 14 -19.32 1.22 -3.15
CA LYS A 14 -20.23 0.10 -3.41
C LYS A 14 -21.68 0.48 -3.15
N LYS A 15 -21.97 1.17 -2.05
CA LYS A 15 -23.34 1.65 -1.73
C LYS A 15 -23.86 2.68 -2.73
N ILE A 16 -22.96 3.49 -3.32
CA ILE A 16 -23.33 4.38 -4.42
C ILE A 16 -23.67 3.59 -5.68
N GLU A 17 -22.88 2.56 -6.03
CA GLU A 17 -23.11 1.68 -7.17
C GLU A 17 -24.44 0.92 -7.04
N GLU A 18 -24.74 0.44 -5.84
CA GLU A 18 -26.01 -0.26 -5.51
C GLU A 18 -27.22 0.69 -5.43
N GLY A 19 -27.00 2.01 -5.51
CA GLY A 19 -28.05 3.02 -5.42
C GLY A 19 -28.58 3.28 -4.01
N GLU A 20 -27.99 2.66 -3.00
CA GLU A 20 -28.36 2.83 -1.59
C GLU A 20 -27.90 4.18 -1.02
N LEU A 21 -26.79 4.73 -1.56
CA LEU A 21 -26.23 5.99 -1.12
C LEU A 21 -26.21 7.01 -2.28
N LYS A 22 -26.86 8.16 -2.06
CA LYS A 22 -26.91 9.25 -3.06
C LYS A 22 -26.16 10.46 -2.53
N ILE A 23 -24.84 10.49 -2.73
CA ILE A 23 -23.97 11.62 -2.38
C ILE A 23 -23.10 12.02 -3.56
N SER A 24 -22.76 13.30 -3.65
CA SER A 24 -21.87 13.84 -4.69
C SER A 24 -20.88 14.82 -4.05
N PRO A 25 -19.88 14.34 -3.31
CA PRO A 25 -18.90 15.20 -2.68
C PRO A 25 -18.00 15.85 -3.74
N LYS A 26 -17.68 17.13 -3.58
CA LYS A 26 -16.74 17.85 -4.46
C LYS A 26 -15.30 17.40 -4.26
N ARG A 27 -14.97 16.76 -3.15
CA ARG A 27 -13.62 16.29 -2.81
C ARG A 27 -13.69 15.07 -1.92
N VAL A 28 -12.86 14.08 -2.25
CA VAL A 28 -12.61 12.88 -1.43
C VAL A 28 -11.13 12.84 -1.08
N ILE A 29 -10.84 12.57 0.18
CA ILE A 29 -9.47 12.48 0.70
C ILE A 29 -9.31 11.11 1.36
N SER A 30 -8.37 10.33 0.86
CA SER A 30 -7.95 9.05 1.42
C SER A 30 -6.90 9.28 2.50
N VAL A 31 -7.05 8.61 3.64
CA VAL A 31 -6.17 8.75 4.81
C VAL A 31 -5.89 7.39 5.46
N ALA A 32 -4.84 7.32 6.24
CA ALA A 32 -4.55 6.25 7.21
C ALA A 32 -4.20 4.87 6.64
N GLU A 33 -4.60 4.53 5.44
CA GLU A 33 -4.31 3.27 4.76
C GLU A 33 -3.74 3.53 3.37
N ILE A 34 -3.09 2.54 2.77
CA ILE A 34 -2.57 2.64 1.40
C ILE A 34 -3.75 2.58 0.43
N LEU A 35 -3.84 3.58 -0.46
CA LEU A 35 -4.79 3.58 -1.55
C LEU A 35 -4.18 2.88 -2.76
N GLU A 36 -4.71 1.69 -3.07
CA GLU A 36 -4.29 0.92 -4.22
C GLU A 36 -4.85 1.51 -5.51
N LYS A 37 -4.11 1.41 -6.60
CA LYS A 37 -4.55 1.97 -7.89
C LYS A 37 -5.90 1.43 -8.38
N PRO A 38 -6.20 0.13 -8.31
CA PRO A 38 -7.53 -0.39 -8.67
C PRO A 38 -8.65 0.15 -7.79
N ASP A 39 -8.39 0.33 -6.50
CA ASP A 39 -9.34 0.90 -5.55
C ASP A 39 -9.58 2.38 -5.84
N GLU A 40 -8.52 3.13 -6.13
CA GLU A 40 -8.59 4.52 -6.52
C GLU A 40 -9.48 4.71 -7.76
N GLU A 41 -9.25 3.92 -8.81
CA GLU A 41 -10.04 4.00 -10.05
C GLU A 41 -11.52 3.65 -9.80
N TYR A 42 -11.79 2.64 -8.98
CA TYR A 42 -13.16 2.29 -8.61
C TYR A 42 -13.84 3.41 -7.82
N ILE A 43 -13.16 3.97 -6.82
CA ILE A 43 -13.67 5.09 -6.01
C ILE A 43 -13.91 6.30 -6.91
N LYS A 44 -12.96 6.70 -7.76
CA LYS A 44 -13.13 7.79 -8.75
C LYS A 44 -14.40 7.62 -9.57
N LYS A 45 -14.59 6.43 -10.13
CA LYS A 45 -15.75 6.11 -10.96
C LYS A 45 -17.06 6.31 -10.21
N GLN A 46 -17.19 5.76 -9.00
CA GLN A 46 -18.44 5.80 -8.26
C GLN A 46 -18.76 7.18 -7.70
N PHE A 47 -17.75 7.90 -7.21
CA PHE A 47 -17.92 9.27 -6.72
C PHE A 47 -17.96 10.32 -7.84
N LYS A 48 -17.71 9.93 -9.11
CA LYS A 48 -17.63 10.81 -10.30
C LYS A 48 -16.60 11.92 -10.13
N LEU A 49 -15.41 11.55 -9.67
CA LEU A 49 -14.27 12.43 -9.44
C LEU A 49 -13.08 12.03 -10.32
N ASN A 50 -12.29 13.01 -10.72
CA ASN A 50 -11.05 12.77 -11.48
C ASN A 50 -9.87 12.44 -10.56
N ILE A 51 -9.91 12.94 -9.33
CA ILE A 51 -8.80 12.80 -8.36
C ILE A 51 -9.35 12.39 -7.01
N ILE A 52 -8.70 11.43 -6.39
CA ILE A 52 -8.82 11.15 -4.95
C ILE A 52 -7.57 11.70 -4.29
N HIS A 53 -7.75 12.72 -3.46
CA HIS A 53 -6.63 13.25 -2.70
C HIS A 53 -6.17 12.27 -1.64
N GLN A 54 -4.90 12.34 -1.29
CA GLN A 54 -4.30 11.50 -0.27
C GLN A 54 -3.55 12.36 0.76
N ILE A 55 -3.58 11.91 2.00
CA ILE A 55 -2.76 12.43 3.08
C ILE A 55 -1.91 11.28 3.63
N TYR A 56 -0.60 11.47 3.63
CA TYR A 56 0.33 10.62 4.34
C TYR A 56 0.59 11.21 5.72
N GLN A 57 0.05 10.54 6.71
CA GLN A 57 0.15 10.95 8.11
C GLN A 57 0.50 9.74 8.98
N ALA A 58 1.39 9.95 9.90
CA ALA A 58 1.77 9.02 10.97
C ALA A 58 1.64 9.71 12.33
N THR A 59 1.88 8.97 13.41
CA THR A 59 1.97 9.57 14.77
C THR A 59 3.05 10.63 14.83
N GLU A 60 4.09 10.43 14.04
CA GLU A 60 5.28 11.27 13.94
C GLU A 60 5.01 12.61 13.22
N GLY A 61 3.99 12.71 12.38
CA GLY A 61 3.69 13.98 11.73
C GLY A 61 2.77 13.90 10.52
N PHE A 62 2.49 15.07 9.96
CA PHE A 62 1.83 15.25 8.67
C PHE A 62 2.90 15.26 7.57
N LEU A 63 3.13 14.10 6.97
CA LEU A 63 4.33 13.80 6.20
C LEU A 63 4.23 14.19 4.72
N ALA A 64 3.06 14.02 4.10
CA ALA A 64 2.82 14.40 2.73
C ALA A 64 1.35 14.65 2.45
N CYS A 65 1.06 15.39 1.37
CA CYS A 65 -0.28 15.52 0.82
C CYS A 65 -0.25 15.64 -0.70
N THR A 66 -1.38 15.39 -1.34
CA THR A 66 -1.49 15.55 -2.78
C THR A 66 -1.72 16.99 -3.19
N CYS A 67 -1.09 17.40 -4.29
CA CYS A 67 -1.39 18.64 -5.01
C CYS A 67 -2.72 18.55 -5.78
N GLU A 68 -3.05 19.59 -6.54
CA GLU A 68 -4.25 19.66 -7.41
C GLU A 68 -4.25 18.63 -8.53
N TYR A 69 -3.10 18.09 -8.91
CA TYR A 69 -2.97 16.99 -9.90
C TYR A 69 -3.04 15.60 -9.27
N GLY A 70 -3.19 15.50 -7.94
CA GLY A 70 -3.27 14.22 -7.22
C GLY A 70 -1.91 13.58 -6.92
N HIS A 71 -0.80 14.26 -7.13
CA HIS A 71 0.53 13.76 -6.83
C HIS A 71 0.94 14.08 -5.40
N LEU A 72 1.49 13.11 -4.68
CA LEU A 72 1.98 13.27 -3.31
C LEU A 72 3.28 14.06 -3.26
N HIS A 73 3.32 15.09 -2.42
CA HIS A 73 4.50 15.86 -2.09
C HIS A 73 4.80 15.77 -0.60
N LEU A 74 6.08 15.56 -0.26
CA LEU A 74 6.55 15.59 1.12
C LEU A 74 6.43 17.01 1.69
N ASN A 75 6.03 17.12 2.94
CA ASN A 75 5.86 18.41 3.63
C ASN A 75 7.20 18.95 4.14
N GLU A 76 8.13 19.27 3.23
CA GLU A 76 9.47 19.74 3.56
C GLU A 76 9.49 21.14 4.16
N ASP A 77 8.36 21.87 4.12
CA ASP A 77 8.18 23.15 4.85
C ASP A 77 8.17 22.97 6.37
N LEU A 78 7.81 21.78 6.85
CA LEU A 78 7.63 21.48 8.27
C LEU A 78 8.60 20.43 8.78
N ILE A 79 9.03 19.53 7.91
CA ILE A 79 9.76 18.32 8.26
C ILE A 79 10.95 18.19 7.32
N LYS A 80 12.15 18.03 7.85
CA LYS A 80 13.31 17.61 7.07
C LYS A 80 13.21 16.10 6.80
N PHE A 81 13.41 15.71 5.55
CA PHE A 81 13.49 14.32 5.13
C PHE A 81 14.92 13.99 4.70
N GLU A 82 15.51 12.99 5.33
CA GLU A 82 16.71 12.33 4.84
C GLU A 82 16.31 10.96 4.29
N LYS A 83 16.94 10.52 3.20
CA LYS A 83 16.58 9.30 2.49
C LYS A 83 17.64 8.23 2.73
N LYS A 84 17.23 7.11 3.31
CA LYS A 84 18.05 5.90 3.34
C LYS A 84 17.58 4.98 2.21
N TYR A 85 18.27 5.05 1.08
CA TYR A 85 17.90 4.26 -0.10
C TYR A 85 18.05 2.75 0.14
N ILE A 86 17.08 2.00 -0.39
CA ILE A 86 17.05 0.54 -0.43
C ILE A 86 17.53 0.09 -1.81
N ASP A 87 17.09 0.81 -2.84
CA ASP A 87 17.47 0.65 -4.25
C ASP A 87 17.45 2.02 -4.94
N GLU A 88 17.42 2.07 -6.28
CA GLU A 88 17.46 3.29 -7.08
C GLU A 88 16.33 4.28 -6.79
N LYS A 89 15.18 3.81 -6.31
CA LYS A 89 13.95 4.62 -6.12
C LYS A 89 13.31 4.47 -4.76
N ARG A 90 13.52 3.32 -4.07
CA ARG A 90 12.93 3.06 -2.77
C ARG A 90 13.81 3.56 -1.67
N PHE A 91 13.20 4.22 -0.69
CA PHE A 91 13.92 4.69 0.48
C PHE A 91 13.07 4.61 1.76
N TYR A 92 13.76 4.50 2.87
CA TYR A 92 13.19 4.75 4.18
C TYR A 92 13.37 6.23 4.51
N PRO A 93 12.31 6.96 4.87
CA PRO A 93 12.44 8.33 5.32
C PRO A 93 12.97 8.38 6.76
N ILE A 94 13.96 9.25 6.97
CA ILE A 94 14.44 9.65 8.29
C ILE A 94 13.99 11.10 8.47
N ILE A 95 13.22 11.38 9.52
CA ILE A 95 12.57 12.68 9.67
C ILE A 95 13.10 13.47 10.86
N THR A 96 13.12 14.79 10.70
CA THR A 96 13.27 15.76 11.78
C THR A 96 12.14 16.77 11.68
N ASP A 97 11.26 16.81 12.70
CA ASP A 97 10.14 17.76 12.76
C ASP A 97 10.57 19.04 13.47
N PHE A 98 10.49 20.17 12.78
CA PHE A 98 10.89 21.48 13.32
C PHE A 98 9.81 22.18 14.15
N LYS A 99 8.58 21.71 14.08
CA LYS A 99 7.41 22.39 14.70
C LYS A 99 7.00 21.75 16.04
N ARG A 100 7.27 20.46 16.19
CA ARG A 100 6.83 19.72 17.35
C ARG A 100 7.77 19.91 18.53
N THR A 101 7.27 20.54 19.58
CA THR A 101 8.05 20.85 20.81
C THR A 101 7.79 19.91 21.96
N SER A 102 6.57 19.35 22.07
CA SER A 102 6.16 18.47 23.18
C SER A 102 6.78 17.07 23.09
N GLN A 103 6.97 16.58 21.88
CA GLN A 103 7.62 15.30 21.58
C GLN A 103 8.42 15.46 20.30
N PRO A 104 9.64 15.97 20.38
CA PRO A 104 10.45 16.23 19.19
C PRO A 104 10.88 14.91 18.52
N PHE A 105 10.82 14.87 17.19
CA PHE A 105 11.42 13.82 16.38
C PHE A 105 12.64 14.39 15.68
N VAL A 106 13.81 13.85 16.02
CA VAL A 106 15.09 14.26 15.43
C VAL A 106 15.77 13.01 14.91
N ASN A 107 16.09 13.00 13.60
CA ASN A 107 16.70 11.86 12.91
C ASN A 107 15.93 10.56 13.17
N TYR A 108 14.60 10.66 13.21
CA TYR A 108 13.72 9.53 13.51
C TYR A 108 13.49 8.68 12.27
N TYR A 109 13.82 7.40 12.36
CA TYR A 109 13.67 6.43 11.27
C TYR A 109 12.23 5.94 11.20
N LEU A 110 11.56 6.19 10.07
CA LEU A 110 10.22 5.64 9.81
C LEU A 110 10.31 4.26 9.18
N ASN A 111 9.39 3.39 9.56
CA ASN A 111 9.28 2.04 9.00
C ASN A 111 8.57 2.00 7.64
N ASP A 112 8.18 3.15 7.09
CA ASP A 112 7.51 3.21 5.81
C ASP A 112 8.52 3.19 4.65
N ILE A 113 8.12 2.58 3.55
CA ILE A 113 8.88 2.54 2.30
C ILE A 113 8.22 3.49 1.32
N LEU A 114 8.96 4.51 0.92
CA LEU A 114 8.52 5.47 -0.08
C LEU A 114 9.21 5.20 -1.41
N VAL A 115 8.50 5.45 -2.50
CA VAL A 115 9.04 5.37 -3.86
C VAL A 115 9.16 6.78 -4.39
N GLU A 116 10.37 7.17 -4.75
CA GLU A 116 10.68 8.48 -5.32
C GLU A 116 10.11 8.61 -6.73
N ALA A 117 9.51 9.76 -7.03
CA ALA A 117 9.12 10.09 -8.40
C ALA A 117 10.33 10.61 -9.18
N THR A 118 10.47 10.17 -10.42
CA THR A 118 11.59 10.58 -11.29
C THR A 118 11.34 11.90 -12.02
N GLU A 119 10.05 12.20 -12.26
CA GLU A 119 9.66 13.38 -13.03
C GLU A 119 9.16 14.50 -12.11
N PRO A 120 9.43 15.77 -12.42
CA PRO A 120 8.87 16.91 -11.70
C PRO A 120 7.33 16.90 -11.79
N CYS A 121 6.68 17.60 -10.86
CA CYS A 121 5.25 17.72 -10.88
C CYS A 121 4.79 18.92 -11.71
N GLU A 122 3.71 18.74 -12.46
CA GLU A 122 3.06 19.80 -13.24
C GLU A 122 2.54 20.96 -12.38
N CYS A 123 2.33 20.74 -11.06
CA CYS A 123 1.91 21.78 -10.13
C CYS A 123 3.00 22.85 -9.87
N GLY A 124 4.21 22.63 -10.34
CA GLY A 124 5.35 23.55 -10.16
C GLY A 124 5.91 23.60 -8.74
N SER A 125 5.44 22.76 -7.82
CA SER A 125 5.98 22.68 -6.45
C SER A 125 7.42 22.22 -6.46
N VAL A 126 8.23 22.88 -5.64
CA VAL A 126 9.63 22.47 -5.39
C VAL A 126 9.75 21.36 -4.35
N LEU A 127 8.66 21.07 -3.62
CA LEU A 127 8.62 20.00 -2.62
C LEU A 127 8.79 18.63 -3.30
N GLN A 128 9.55 17.76 -2.68
CA GLN A 128 9.84 16.42 -3.19
C GLN A 128 8.55 15.63 -3.50
N ARG A 129 8.39 15.26 -4.76
CA ARG A 129 7.32 14.37 -5.18
C ARG A 129 7.71 12.92 -4.89
N ILE A 130 6.78 12.16 -4.35
CA ILE A 130 6.86 10.70 -4.24
C ILE A 130 5.83 10.05 -5.16
N GLU A 131 6.20 8.93 -5.75
CA GLU A 131 5.31 8.14 -6.63
C GLU A 131 4.21 7.46 -5.82
N LYS A 132 4.59 6.86 -4.70
CA LYS A 132 3.69 6.15 -3.79
C LYS A 132 4.32 5.82 -2.45
N ILE A 133 3.46 5.49 -1.50
CA ILE A 133 3.81 4.78 -0.27
C ILE A 133 3.66 3.29 -0.57
N GLU A 134 4.76 2.54 -0.57
CA GLU A 134 4.73 1.11 -0.95
C GLU A 134 4.23 0.21 0.18
N GLY A 135 4.52 0.56 1.41
CA GLY A 135 4.17 -0.23 2.59
C GLY A 135 5.12 0.00 3.74
N ARG A 136 5.18 -0.96 4.65
CA ARG A 136 6.09 -0.91 5.81
C ARG A 136 7.21 -1.92 5.66
N SER A 137 8.35 -1.64 6.23
CA SER A 137 9.49 -2.56 6.26
C SER A 137 9.16 -3.89 6.93
N ASP A 138 8.27 -3.87 7.92
CA ASP A 138 7.81 -5.06 8.64
C ASP A 138 6.96 -5.99 7.76
N ASP A 139 6.36 -5.45 6.70
CA ASP A 139 5.51 -6.19 5.76
C ASP A 139 6.30 -6.72 4.54
N ILE A 140 7.63 -6.54 4.50
CA ILE A 140 8.51 -7.14 3.48
C ILE A 140 8.59 -8.65 3.71
N PHE A 141 8.28 -9.42 2.67
CA PHE A 141 8.42 -10.88 2.72
C PHE A 141 9.90 -11.27 2.52
N LYS A 142 10.32 -12.28 3.26
CA LYS A 142 11.68 -12.82 3.21
C LYS A 142 11.63 -14.30 2.92
N PHE A 143 12.37 -14.73 1.91
CA PHE A 143 12.47 -16.12 1.50
C PHE A 143 13.93 -16.55 1.43
N ILE A 144 14.16 -17.83 1.41
CA ILE A 144 15.47 -18.40 1.11
C ILE A 144 15.42 -18.98 -0.29
N ASN A 145 16.31 -18.54 -1.18
CA ASN A 145 16.37 -19.08 -2.53
C ASN A 145 17.09 -20.45 -2.57
N LYS A 146 17.10 -21.10 -3.74
CA LYS A 146 17.74 -22.40 -3.95
C LYS A 146 19.24 -22.44 -3.65
N PHE A 147 19.89 -21.26 -3.55
CA PHE A 147 21.31 -21.12 -3.19
C PHE A 147 21.53 -20.83 -1.71
N GLY A 148 20.48 -20.84 -0.88
CA GLY A 148 20.56 -20.55 0.56
C GLY A 148 20.69 -19.05 0.89
N LYS A 149 20.46 -18.15 -0.08
CA LYS A 149 20.51 -16.71 0.15
C LYS A 149 19.14 -16.14 0.50
N GLU A 150 19.09 -15.20 1.44
CA GLU A 150 17.88 -14.44 1.72
C GLU A 150 17.53 -13.57 0.51
N VAL A 151 16.27 -13.67 0.07
CA VAL A 151 15.68 -12.86 -0.97
C VAL A 151 14.51 -12.08 -0.36
N VAL A 152 14.51 -10.77 -0.50
CA VAL A 152 13.43 -9.91 -0.05
C VAL A 152 12.43 -9.67 -1.18
N VAL A 153 11.15 -9.76 -0.86
CA VAL A 153 10.06 -9.48 -1.80
C VAL A 153 9.20 -8.37 -1.21
N PHE A 154 9.23 -7.21 -1.86
CA PHE A 154 8.47 -6.05 -1.42
C PHE A 154 6.95 -6.28 -1.56
N PRO A 155 6.14 -5.65 -0.70
CA PRO A 155 4.68 -5.80 -0.72
C PRO A 155 4.05 -5.56 -2.10
N ASP A 156 4.61 -4.66 -2.90
CA ASP A 156 4.11 -4.35 -4.24
C ASP A 156 4.16 -5.56 -5.20
N PHE A 157 5.22 -6.36 -5.15
CA PHE A 157 5.32 -7.57 -5.98
C PHE A 157 4.25 -8.59 -5.60
N ILE A 158 4.05 -8.81 -4.29
CA ILE A 158 3.02 -9.72 -3.79
C ILE A 158 1.63 -9.22 -4.20
N ARG A 159 1.38 -7.93 -4.04
CA ARG A 159 0.13 -7.26 -4.41
C ARG A 159 -0.17 -7.41 -5.89
N ARG A 160 0.79 -7.10 -6.76
CA ARG A 160 0.66 -7.25 -8.22
C ARG A 160 0.33 -8.68 -8.62
N THR A 161 0.94 -9.66 -7.98
CA THR A 161 0.68 -11.09 -8.23
C THR A 161 -0.79 -11.44 -8.00
N VAL A 162 -1.41 -10.93 -6.93
CA VAL A 162 -2.83 -11.16 -6.66
C VAL A 162 -3.72 -10.37 -7.63
N LEU A 163 -3.41 -9.09 -7.84
CA LEU A 163 -4.22 -8.19 -8.68
C LEU A 163 -4.08 -8.45 -10.19
N PHE A 164 -3.17 -9.31 -10.60
CA PHE A 164 -3.08 -9.78 -11.99
C PHE A 164 -4.29 -10.63 -12.39
N VAL A 165 -4.97 -11.23 -11.40
CA VAL A 165 -6.22 -11.95 -11.61
C VAL A 165 -7.39 -10.98 -11.49
N GLU A 166 -8.22 -10.93 -12.52
CA GLU A 166 -9.35 -10.00 -12.61
C GLU A 166 -10.39 -10.21 -11.49
N ASP A 167 -11.12 -9.16 -11.17
CA ASP A 167 -12.21 -9.11 -10.18
C ASP A 167 -11.82 -9.35 -8.72
N ILE A 168 -10.53 -9.36 -8.39
CA ILE A 168 -10.08 -9.46 -7.01
C ILE A 168 -9.91 -8.07 -6.41
N ARG A 169 -10.70 -7.75 -5.38
CA ARG A 169 -10.64 -6.47 -4.65
C ARG A 169 -10.35 -6.63 -3.17
N GLU A 170 -10.96 -7.65 -2.57
CA GLU A 170 -10.85 -7.90 -1.13
C GLU A 170 -9.96 -9.13 -0.89
N TYR A 171 -8.73 -8.88 -0.46
CA TYR A 171 -7.73 -9.92 -0.24
C TYR A 171 -6.75 -9.56 0.86
N GLN A 172 -6.11 -10.59 1.40
CA GLN A 172 -4.94 -10.50 2.27
C GLN A 172 -3.97 -11.63 1.92
N VAL A 173 -2.67 -11.36 2.03
CA VAL A 173 -1.62 -12.35 1.89
C VAL A 173 -0.73 -12.31 3.12
N PHE A 174 -0.54 -13.44 3.73
CA PHE A 174 0.25 -13.60 4.95
C PHE A 174 1.46 -14.49 4.67
N GLN A 175 2.66 -14.01 4.97
CA GLN A 175 3.81 -14.88 5.08
C GLN A 175 3.84 -15.47 6.50
N ILE A 176 3.61 -16.78 6.60
CA ILE A 176 3.58 -17.50 7.88
C ILE A 176 5.00 -17.94 8.27
N ASN A 177 5.76 -18.40 7.30
CA ASN A 177 7.18 -18.73 7.42
C ASN A 177 7.86 -18.66 6.05
N ASN A 178 9.12 -19.08 5.96
CA ASN A 178 9.90 -18.98 4.73
C ASN A 178 9.36 -19.86 3.58
N ASN A 179 8.47 -20.82 3.87
CA ASN A 179 7.97 -21.80 2.90
C ASN A 179 6.44 -21.80 2.79
N LEU A 180 5.72 -20.96 3.56
CA LEU A 180 4.26 -20.97 3.59
C LEU A 180 3.69 -19.57 3.45
N LEU A 181 2.84 -19.41 2.45
CA LEU A 181 1.93 -18.27 2.29
C LEU A 181 0.48 -18.68 2.52
N GLU A 182 -0.26 -17.88 3.26
CA GLU A 182 -1.71 -17.93 3.31
C GLU A 182 -2.29 -16.78 2.47
N VAL A 183 -3.23 -17.13 1.61
CA VAL A 183 -3.92 -16.18 0.73
C VAL A 183 -5.41 -16.23 1.05
N ALA A 184 -5.94 -15.12 1.55
CA ALA A 184 -7.34 -14.95 1.87
C ALA A 184 -7.97 -14.00 0.84
N ILE A 185 -9.01 -14.44 0.14
CA ILE A 185 -9.72 -13.65 -0.87
C ILE A 185 -11.21 -13.86 -0.72
N LEU A 186 -11.96 -12.78 -0.75
CA LEU A 186 -13.40 -12.84 -0.65
C LEU A 186 -14.02 -13.45 -1.93
N ASN A 187 -14.85 -14.47 -1.77
CA ASN A 187 -15.60 -15.13 -2.85
C ASN A 187 -14.75 -15.69 -4.01
N ILE A 188 -13.53 -16.15 -3.71
CA ILE A 188 -12.63 -16.73 -4.71
C ILE A 188 -13.16 -18.09 -5.22
N ASN A 189 -13.10 -18.32 -6.53
CA ASN A 189 -13.39 -19.62 -7.16
C ASN A 189 -12.12 -20.44 -7.44
N GLU A 190 -12.27 -21.72 -7.84
CA GLU A 190 -11.13 -22.61 -8.07
C GLU A 190 -10.26 -22.21 -9.27
N GLU A 191 -10.87 -21.63 -10.31
CA GLU A 191 -10.12 -21.11 -11.47
C GLU A 191 -9.19 -19.96 -11.07
N GLN A 192 -9.74 -18.98 -10.32
CA GLN A 192 -8.96 -17.86 -9.80
C GLN A 192 -7.85 -18.32 -8.85
N LYS A 193 -8.08 -19.33 -8.00
CA LYS A 193 -7.04 -19.92 -7.16
C LYS A 193 -5.91 -20.52 -8.01
N GLY A 194 -6.26 -21.20 -9.11
CA GLY A 194 -5.31 -21.74 -10.07
C GLY A 194 -4.45 -20.66 -10.72
N LEU A 195 -5.08 -19.56 -11.16
CA LEU A 195 -4.38 -18.42 -11.74
C LEU A 195 -3.45 -17.75 -10.74
N ILE A 196 -3.88 -17.52 -9.50
CA ILE A 196 -3.05 -16.94 -8.44
C ILE A 196 -1.84 -17.82 -8.15
N ARG A 197 -2.01 -19.14 -8.02
CA ARG A 197 -0.88 -20.08 -7.85
C ARG A 197 0.13 -19.95 -9.00
N LYS A 198 -0.37 -19.86 -10.23
CA LYS A 198 0.46 -19.70 -11.42
C LYS A 198 1.27 -18.40 -11.38
N GLU A 199 0.66 -17.30 -11.00
CA GLU A 199 1.34 -15.99 -10.93
C GLU A 199 2.37 -15.97 -9.78
N PHE A 200 2.06 -16.52 -8.60
CA PHE A 200 3.05 -16.67 -7.53
C PHE A 200 4.22 -17.57 -7.97
N ASN A 201 3.94 -18.68 -8.65
CA ASN A 201 4.99 -19.56 -9.16
C ASN A 201 5.91 -18.85 -10.16
N LYS A 202 5.37 -17.98 -11.04
CA LYS A 202 6.18 -17.16 -11.94
C LYS A 202 7.10 -16.21 -11.15
N LEU A 203 6.55 -15.53 -10.14
CA LEU A 203 7.33 -14.64 -9.28
C LEU A 203 8.45 -15.40 -8.58
N PHE A 204 8.15 -16.51 -7.93
CA PHE A 204 9.13 -17.30 -7.20
C PHE A 204 10.20 -17.90 -8.11
N THR A 205 9.82 -18.41 -9.29
CA THR A 205 10.76 -18.89 -10.30
C THR A 205 11.73 -17.81 -10.74
N SER A 206 11.23 -16.58 -10.97
CA SER A 206 12.08 -15.45 -11.39
C SER A 206 13.08 -15.01 -10.32
N LEU A 207 12.80 -15.33 -9.05
CA LEU A 207 13.63 -15.03 -7.88
C LEU A 207 14.40 -16.24 -7.38
N GLU A 208 14.33 -17.38 -8.11
CA GLU A 208 14.98 -18.65 -7.75
C GLU A 208 14.56 -19.18 -6.36
N ILE A 209 13.33 -18.88 -5.95
CA ILE A 209 12.72 -19.35 -4.71
C ILE A 209 11.93 -20.62 -5.03
N GLU A 210 12.14 -21.67 -4.25
CA GLU A 210 11.52 -22.99 -4.44
C GLU A 210 10.76 -23.43 -3.17
N ASN A 211 9.89 -24.42 -3.34
CA ASN A 211 9.19 -25.10 -2.24
C ASN A 211 8.30 -24.17 -1.39
N ILE A 212 7.62 -23.22 -2.03
CA ILE A 212 6.63 -22.36 -1.36
C ILE A 212 5.25 -23.02 -1.46
N GLU A 213 4.67 -23.33 -0.31
CA GLU A 213 3.28 -23.75 -0.21
C GLU A 213 2.36 -22.52 -0.18
N ILE A 214 1.30 -22.55 -0.99
CA ILE A 214 0.27 -21.51 -1.02
C ILE A 214 -1.04 -22.12 -0.53
N LYS A 215 -1.49 -21.72 0.66
CA LYS A 215 -2.78 -22.10 1.23
C LYS A 215 -3.81 -21.02 1.02
N PHE A 216 -4.97 -21.36 0.50
CA PHE A 216 -6.13 -20.47 0.52
C PHE A 216 -6.90 -20.65 1.82
N VAL A 217 -7.18 -19.53 2.47
CA VAL A 217 -7.89 -19.47 3.76
C VAL A 217 -9.09 -18.53 3.66
N ASP A 218 -10.01 -18.64 4.61
CA ASP A 218 -11.20 -17.78 4.65
C ASP A 218 -10.79 -16.31 4.83
N TYR A 219 -11.39 -15.43 4.01
CA TYR A 219 -11.21 -14.00 4.14
C TYR A 219 -12.00 -13.47 5.34
N LYS A 220 -11.29 -12.89 6.30
CA LYS A 220 -11.88 -12.32 7.52
C LYS A 220 -11.30 -10.94 7.79
N ILE A 221 -12.14 -9.91 7.80
CA ILE A 221 -11.75 -8.55 8.17
C ILE A 221 -12.10 -8.30 9.64
N ASP A 222 -11.10 -7.88 10.40
CA ASP A 222 -11.31 -7.21 11.67
C ASP A 222 -11.58 -5.72 11.43
N LYS A 223 -12.84 -5.33 11.44
CA LYS A 223 -13.26 -3.94 11.20
C LYS A 223 -12.77 -2.95 12.26
N THR A 224 -12.19 -3.42 13.35
CA THR A 224 -11.64 -2.59 14.42
C THR A 224 -10.18 -2.20 14.15
N LYS A 225 -9.52 -2.86 13.19
CA LYS A 225 -8.12 -2.64 12.83
C LYS A 225 -7.99 -2.06 11.42
N LYS A 226 -6.89 -1.36 11.19
CA LYS A 226 -6.52 -0.93 9.83
C LYS A 226 -6.36 -2.14 8.93
N LEU A 227 -6.90 -2.06 7.73
CA LEU A 227 -6.73 -3.11 6.74
C LEU A 227 -5.26 -3.17 6.29
N LYS A 228 -4.61 -4.28 6.58
CA LYS A 228 -3.32 -4.63 6.02
C LYS A 228 -3.50 -5.78 5.03
N ARG A 229 -3.17 -5.55 3.78
CA ARG A 229 -3.32 -6.55 2.71
C ARG A 229 -2.15 -7.51 2.63
N ILE A 230 -0.96 -7.05 2.93
CA ILE A 230 0.26 -7.84 2.91
C ILE A 230 0.85 -7.82 4.31
N VAL A 231 1.04 -8.98 4.91
CA VAL A 231 1.47 -9.09 6.31
C VAL A 231 2.49 -10.21 6.46
N ARG A 232 3.61 -9.90 7.06
CA ARG A 232 4.59 -10.91 7.48
C ARG A 232 4.37 -11.27 8.95
N LYS A 233 4.00 -12.53 9.21
CA LYS A 233 3.76 -13.08 10.57
C LYS A 233 4.95 -13.85 11.15
N VAL A 234 6.07 -13.91 10.45
CA VAL A 234 7.26 -14.65 10.89
C VAL A 234 7.92 -13.93 12.04
N GLY A 235 7.92 -14.54 13.21
CA GLY A 235 8.59 -14.01 14.41
C GLY A 235 7.67 -13.35 15.46
N GLU A 236 6.34 -13.57 15.35
CA GLU A 236 5.41 -13.33 16.46
C GLU A 236 5.37 -14.54 17.40
#